data_47c0e530ee84a815db9b91377e67363d
#
_entry.id   47c0e530ee84a815db9b91377e67363d
#
_cell.length_a   1.000
_cell.length_b   1.000
_cell.length_c   1.000
_cell.angle_alpha   90.00
_cell.angle_beta   90.00
_cell.angle_gamma   90.00
#
_symmetry.space_group_name_H-M   'P 1'
#
loop_
_entity.id
_entity.type
_entity.pdbx_description
1 polymer ?
#
loop_
_entity_poly.entity_id
_entity_poly.type
_entity_poly.pdbx_seq_one_letter_code
_entity_poly.pdbx_strand_id
1 'polypeptide(L)'
;MMNFSAHEINERLDELVSLGLFGKNFKFRTKQKEVILTIAHVYLNKLAESIIIEAPTGSGKSVIAMITSKLLESFDSTGYVLTSDLSLQSQYEADFSKYDLKWGTIKGIDNYSCSVNDLSFSLGECRIRNKSYKQAESLACFHTCGYLQNRKKAIHSRISLLNYSFWLLQRNYVAKKQGEDGEEESFPQRDFTFFDEAHKIPDIVQNHFAPTVDYKIVDNVNRLYDELRHQGINISALSKSQFNANVDALIKETDKSNLINGLISLKNILIPYHDLSDYVRTKIKELFPINATPTTEWRLISSLMDKVKDTFCKVEDYIDIILEVGLDKLVKIKNSEESVTFKCLDERHMIKKHLLEKSRFKIFMSATIGDPKRYMVNMAITDAKLIKLGNTFDFSKSPIIIGKKYRMSFSKKDENFPHVLAIHDQIIGNFHKNEKGIVHTGSYDITDKIKKNSSVKDRLIIYNNSVSKKLALQEFEISHNKILIGPSLLEGLDFKDDMSRFQIFFKVPYPSLSDPFIKEKLEESQDWYNYKTAISILQGIGRSVRNSEDWAKTYFLDACFYDFYNKNKEMFPLWFNERIKK
;
A
#
# COMPACT_ATOMS: atom_id res chain seq x y z
N MET A 1 12.36 -7.91 35.12
CA MET A 1 12.01 -6.98 34.02
C MET A 1 11.98 -5.57 34.59
N MET A 2 12.66 -4.61 33.96
CA MET A 2 12.53 -3.20 34.37
C MET A 2 11.12 -2.75 34.01
N ASN A 3 10.37 -2.26 34.98
CA ASN A 3 9.09 -1.59 34.76
C ASN A 3 9.35 -0.09 34.70
N PHE A 4 9.07 0.54 33.58
CA PHE A 4 9.21 1.98 33.42
C PHE A 4 7.94 2.68 33.89
N SER A 5 8.09 3.61 34.82
CA SER A 5 6.97 4.44 35.29
C SER A 5 6.53 5.44 34.20
N ALA A 6 5.28 5.86 34.25
CA ALA A 6 4.79 6.91 33.37
C ALA A 6 5.56 8.24 33.54
N HIS A 7 6.08 8.50 34.73
CA HIS A 7 6.90 9.67 35.03
C HIS A 7 8.24 9.64 34.30
N GLU A 8 9.01 8.54 34.40
CA GLU A 8 10.30 8.36 33.71
C GLU A 8 10.16 8.51 32.19
N ILE A 9 9.10 7.90 31.60
CA ILE A 9 8.83 8.00 30.15
C ILE A 9 8.52 9.45 29.77
N ASN A 10 7.76 10.18 30.59
CA ASN A 10 7.43 11.58 30.31
C ASN A 10 8.66 12.49 30.46
N GLU A 11 9.48 12.32 31.53
CA GLU A 11 10.73 13.07 31.68
C GLU A 11 11.66 12.89 30.50
N ARG A 12 11.81 11.64 30.04
CA ARG A 12 12.63 11.34 28.86
C ARG A 12 12.11 12.02 27.59
N LEU A 13 10.79 12.06 27.37
CA LEU A 13 10.20 12.78 26.27
C LEU A 13 10.45 14.29 26.37
N ASP A 14 10.28 14.87 27.56
CA ASP A 14 10.50 16.31 27.80
C ASP A 14 11.97 16.69 27.62
N GLU A 15 12.92 15.82 28.00
CA GLU A 15 14.34 15.97 27.71
C GLU A 15 14.60 16.04 26.19
N LEU A 16 14.07 15.09 25.40
CA LEU A 16 14.23 15.08 23.94
C LEU A 16 13.66 16.35 23.27
N VAL A 17 12.54 16.86 23.78
CA VAL A 17 11.95 18.12 23.32
C VAL A 17 12.85 19.30 23.67
N SER A 18 13.37 19.35 24.91
CA SER A 18 14.24 20.44 25.40
C SER A 18 15.57 20.52 24.67
N LEU A 19 16.10 19.37 24.21
CA LEU A 19 17.28 19.30 23.34
C LEU A 19 17.05 19.87 21.92
N GLY A 20 15.81 20.26 21.60
CA GLY A 20 15.46 20.85 20.31
C GLY A 20 15.46 19.88 19.13
N LEU A 21 15.48 18.56 19.37
CA LEU A 21 15.51 17.53 18.32
C LEU A 21 14.32 17.62 17.35
N PHE A 22 13.21 18.18 17.80
CA PHE A 22 11.99 18.37 17.02
C PHE A 22 11.78 19.82 16.58
N GLY A 23 12.84 20.64 16.62
CA GLY A 23 12.82 22.07 16.28
C GLY A 23 12.57 22.98 17.50
N LYS A 24 13.20 24.18 17.50
CA LYS A 24 13.22 25.13 18.63
C LYS A 24 11.83 25.58 19.13
N ASN A 25 10.83 25.57 18.23
CA ASN A 25 9.46 26.03 18.53
C ASN A 25 8.44 24.89 18.46
N PHE A 26 8.88 23.65 18.59
CA PHE A 26 7.99 22.51 18.53
C PHE A 26 6.95 22.55 19.66
N LYS A 27 5.69 22.33 19.30
CA LYS A 27 4.57 22.19 20.26
C LYS A 27 3.71 20.99 19.85
N PHE A 28 3.38 20.15 20.83
CA PHE A 28 2.42 19.08 20.62
C PHE A 28 1.04 19.63 20.27
N ARG A 29 0.38 19.01 19.30
CA ARG A 29 -1.06 19.19 19.12
C ARG A 29 -1.81 18.49 20.25
N THR A 30 -3.10 18.85 20.42
CA THR A 30 -3.98 18.24 21.42
C THR A 30 -3.89 16.71 21.35
N LYS A 31 -3.69 16.06 22.50
CA LYS A 31 -3.56 14.61 22.68
C LYS A 31 -2.34 13.93 22.06
N GLN A 32 -1.53 14.58 21.23
CA GLN A 32 -0.34 13.94 20.64
C GLN A 32 0.62 13.43 21.71
N LYS A 33 0.93 14.26 22.72
CA LYS A 33 1.84 13.87 23.84
C LYS A 33 1.30 12.66 24.58
N GLU A 34 0.01 12.68 24.93
CA GLU A 34 -0.68 11.57 25.63
C GLU A 34 -0.58 10.25 24.84
N VAL A 35 -0.82 10.30 23.52
CA VAL A 35 -0.72 9.11 22.65
C VAL A 35 0.70 8.58 22.60
N ILE A 36 1.70 9.44 22.41
CA ILE A 36 3.11 9.07 22.38
C ILE A 36 3.51 8.37 23.69
N LEU A 37 3.16 8.95 24.83
CA LEU A 37 3.43 8.39 26.16
C LEU A 37 2.70 7.05 26.36
N THR A 38 1.43 6.94 25.90
CA THR A 38 0.67 5.70 26.00
C THR A 38 1.31 4.58 25.17
N ILE A 39 1.74 4.87 23.94
CA ILE A 39 2.43 3.89 23.08
C ILE A 39 3.72 3.42 23.77
N ALA A 40 4.54 4.36 24.23
CA ALA A 40 5.80 4.03 24.90
C ALA A 40 5.57 3.20 26.17
N HIS A 41 4.58 3.57 27.00
CA HIS A 41 4.25 2.84 28.22
C HIS A 41 3.78 1.40 27.93
N VAL A 42 2.89 1.21 26.94
CA VAL A 42 2.40 -0.13 26.55
C VAL A 42 3.55 -0.99 26.04
N TYR A 43 4.41 -0.43 25.17
CA TYR A 43 5.54 -1.15 24.61
C TYR A 43 6.59 -1.52 25.65
N LEU A 44 7.08 -0.55 26.41
CA LEU A 44 8.18 -0.74 27.37
C LEU A 44 7.79 -1.70 28.51
N ASN A 45 6.52 -1.69 28.92
CA ASN A 45 6.00 -2.56 29.97
C ASN A 45 5.30 -3.82 29.45
N LYS A 46 5.34 -4.08 28.13
CA LYS A 46 4.76 -5.27 27.48
C LYS A 46 3.28 -5.52 27.84
N LEU A 47 2.47 -4.47 27.86
CA LEU A 47 1.06 -4.52 28.28
C LEU A 47 0.13 -5.05 27.19
N ALA A 48 0.59 -5.17 25.96
CA ALA A 48 -0.09 -5.79 24.83
C ALA A 48 0.94 -6.20 23.76
N GLU A 49 0.56 -7.04 22.81
CA GLU A 49 1.41 -7.44 21.67
C GLU A 49 1.40 -6.42 20.54
N SER A 50 0.36 -5.60 20.48
CA SER A 50 0.18 -4.57 19.46
C SER A 50 -0.64 -3.38 19.95
N ILE A 51 -0.58 -2.31 19.16
CA ILE A 51 -1.38 -1.10 19.36
C ILE A 51 -2.09 -0.76 18.06
N ILE A 52 -3.36 -0.39 18.16
CA ILE A 52 -4.15 0.14 17.05
C ILE A 52 -4.50 1.59 17.37
N ILE A 53 -4.10 2.50 16.48
CA ILE A 53 -4.30 3.94 16.64
C ILE A 53 -5.25 4.44 15.56
N GLU A 54 -6.44 4.86 15.97
CA GLU A 54 -7.34 5.61 15.10
C GLU A 54 -7.03 7.10 15.26
N ALA A 55 -6.35 7.66 14.24
CA ALA A 55 -5.89 9.04 14.23
C ALA A 55 -6.42 9.77 12.99
N PRO A 56 -7.39 10.70 13.12
CA PRO A 56 -7.95 11.44 11.99
C PRO A 56 -6.88 12.11 11.14
N THR A 57 -7.22 12.36 9.86
CA THR A 57 -6.36 13.17 8.98
C THR A 57 -6.09 14.54 9.63
N GLY A 58 -4.86 15.04 9.50
CA GLY A 58 -4.46 16.30 10.14
C GLY A 58 -4.09 16.20 11.63
N SER A 59 -4.26 15.03 12.29
CA SER A 59 -3.85 14.83 13.68
C SER A 59 -2.32 14.78 13.88
N GLY A 60 -1.56 14.71 12.78
CA GLY A 60 -0.09 14.61 12.80
C GLY A 60 0.41 13.20 13.06
N LYS A 61 -0.15 12.19 12.36
CA LYS A 61 0.29 10.80 12.42
C LYS A 61 1.80 10.64 12.24
N SER A 62 2.37 11.29 11.22
CA SER A 62 3.82 11.24 10.97
C SER A 62 4.63 11.74 12.16
N VAL A 63 4.18 12.80 12.82
CA VAL A 63 4.83 13.36 14.02
C VAL A 63 4.73 12.37 15.18
N ILE A 64 3.57 11.71 15.39
CA ILE A 64 3.40 10.68 16.42
C ILE A 64 4.38 9.53 16.17
N ALA A 65 4.42 8.98 14.96
CA ALA A 65 5.33 7.88 14.62
C ALA A 65 6.80 8.27 14.83
N MET A 66 7.19 9.46 14.38
CA MET A 66 8.54 9.98 14.48
C MET A 66 8.98 10.18 15.94
N ILE A 67 8.20 10.91 16.73
CA ILE A 67 8.56 11.23 18.13
C ILE A 67 8.55 9.97 18.99
N THR A 68 7.53 9.10 18.80
CA THR A 68 7.50 7.82 19.50
C THR A 68 8.72 6.97 19.16
N SER A 69 9.08 6.86 17.89
CA SER A 69 10.26 6.10 17.48
C SER A 69 11.54 6.64 18.12
N LYS A 70 11.69 7.98 18.18
CA LYS A 70 12.83 8.62 18.84
C LYS A 70 12.84 8.41 20.36
N LEU A 71 11.67 8.47 20.98
CA LEU A 71 11.52 8.16 22.40
C LEU A 71 11.91 6.71 22.70
N LEU A 72 11.42 5.74 21.91
CA LEU A 72 11.77 4.33 22.08
C LEU A 72 13.25 4.05 21.78
N GLU A 73 13.83 4.76 20.81
CA GLU A 73 15.28 4.71 20.54
C GLU A 73 16.10 5.14 21.77
N SER A 74 15.64 6.12 22.54
CA SER A 74 16.31 6.57 23.75
C SER A 74 16.25 5.55 24.91
N PHE A 75 15.40 4.54 24.78
CA PHE A 75 15.34 3.33 25.62
C PHE A 75 15.99 2.11 24.94
N ASP A 76 16.96 2.34 24.07
CA ASP A 76 17.76 1.34 23.37
C ASP A 76 16.99 0.44 22.39
N SER A 77 15.81 0.85 21.94
CA SER A 77 14.99 0.09 21.00
C SER A 77 15.29 0.44 19.55
N THR A 78 15.03 -0.51 18.65
CA THR A 78 15.18 -0.35 17.21
C THR A 78 13.83 -0.53 16.50
N GLY A 79 13.60 0.21 15.40
CA GLY A 79 12.27 0.19 14.79
C GLY A 79 12.24 0.43 13.29
N TYR A 80 11.12 0.02 12.70
CA TYR A 80 10.72 0.39 11.34
C TYR A 80 9.51 1.32 11.37
N VAL A 81 9.49 2.27 10.45
CA VAL A 81 8.28 3.03 10.09
C VAL A 81 7.95 2.70 8.64
N LEU A 82 6.78 2.11 8.41
CA LEU A 82 6.35 1.64 7.11
C LEU A 82 5.23 2.52 6.55
N THR A 83 5.38 2.93 5.29
CA THR A 83 4.40 3.74 4.56
C THR A 83 3.76 2.95 3.43
N SER A 84 2.52 3.31 3.08
CA SER A 84 1.76 2.59 2.05
C SER A 84 2.33 2.72 0.65
N ASP A 85 2.98 3.85 0.36
CA ASP A 85 3.48 4.17 -0.97
C ASP A 85 4.67 5.15 -0.91
N LEU A 86 5.32 5.36 -2.07
CA LEU A 86 6.50 6.21 -2.20
C LEU A 86 6.20 7.70 -1.98
N SER A 87 4.97 8.16 -2.27
CA SER A 87 4.59 9.56 -2.06
C SER A 87 4.54 9.87 -0.57
N LEU A 88 3.90 8.99 0.20
CA LEU A 88 3.85 9.10 1.66
C LEU A 88 5.24 8.97 2.27
N GLN A 89 6.09 8.05 1.76
CA GLN A 89 7.48 7.93 2.19
C GLN A 89 8.25 9.24 1.97
N SER A 90 8.10 9.88 0.79
CA SER A 90 8.75 11.16 0.49
C SER A 90 8.24 12.30 1.39
N GLN A 91 6.95 12.29 1.76
CA GLN A 91 6.40 13.24 2.72
C GLN A 91 7.04 13.08 4.11
N TYR A 92 7.18 11.85 4.59
CA TYR A 92 7.89 11.56 5.84
C TYR A 92 9.36 12.01 5.78
N GLU A 93 10.06 11.75 4.66
CA GLU A 93 11.43 12.21 4.45
C GLU A 93 11.55 13.74 4.53
N ALA A 94 10.61 14.46 3.91
CA ALA A 94 10.57 15.93 3.97
C ALA A 94 10.23 16.45 5.38
N ASP A 95 9.34 15.78 6.11
CA ASP A 95 9.03 16.13 7.50
C ASP A 95 10.22 15.86 8.42
N PHE A 96 10.93 14.74 8.24
CA PHE A 96 12.08 14.37 9.06
C PHE A 96 13.31 15.25 8.80
N SER A 97 13.49 15.75 7.57
CA SER A 97 14.60 16.67 7.26
C SER A 97 14.54 17.99 8.02
N LYS A 98 13.38 18.34 8.59
CA LYS A 98 13.19 19.53 9.45
C LYS A 98 13.70 19.33 10.87
N TYR A 99 14.01 18.10 11.25
CA TYR A 99 14.39 17.71 12.59
C TYR A 99 15.76 17.02 12.56
N ASP A 100 16.53 17.14 13.65
CA ASP A 100 17.85 16.48 13.75
C ASP A 100 17.69 14.98 14.10
N LEU A 101 17.13 14.22 13.17
CA LEU A 101 16.89 12.79 13.32
C LEU A 101 17.78 12.00 12.35
N LYS A 102 18.60 11.10 12.90
CA LYS A 102 19.49 10.23 12.13
C LYS A 102 18.78 8.94 11.71
N TRP A 103 17.83 9.06 10.80
CA TRP A 103 17.11 7.91 10.27
C TRP A 103 17.67 7.42 8.94
N GLY A 104 17.54 6.11 8.70
CA GLY A 104 17.79 5.51 7.40
C GLY A 104 16.52 5.43 6.58
N THR A 105 16.62 5.74 5.29
CA THR A 105 15.52 5.57 4.34
C THR A 105 16.03 4.97 3.04
N ILE A 106 15.23 4.08 2.43
CA ILE A 106 15.53 3.51 1.12
C ILE A 106 14.24 3.19 0.38
N LYS A 107 14.28 3.36 -0.95
CA LYS A 107 13.21 2.99 -1.90
C LYS A 107 13.64 1.77 -2.71
N GLY A 108 12.73 1.21 -3.50
CA GLY A 108 13.05 0.12 -4.42
C GLY A 108 14.15 0.51 -5.41
N ILE A 109 14.87 -0.50 -5.91
CA ILE A 109 16.06 -0.34 -6.76
C ILE A 109 15.83 0.53 -8.00
N ASP A 110 14.63 0.50 -8.58
CA ASP A 110 14.28 1.26 -9.78
C ASP A 110 14.10 2.76 -9.55
N ASN A 111 14.19 3.21 -8.28
CA ASN A 111 14.19 4.64 -7.94
C ASN A 111 15.59 5.26 -7.93
N TYR A 112 16.61 4.51 -8.31
CA TYR A 112 18.00 4.95 -8.29
C TYR A 112 18.67 4.68 -9.64
N SER A 113 19.57 5.59 -10.03
CA SER A 113 20.45 5.41 -11.17
C SER A 113 21.80 4.86 -10.70
N CYS A 114 22.45 4.06 -11.54
CA CYS A 114 23.82 3.64 -11.32
C CYS A 114 24.79 4.79 -11.66
N SER A 115 25.65 5.17 -10.72
CA SER A 115 26.61 6.26 -10.91
C SER A 115 27.77 5.94 -11.89
N VAL A 116 27.83 4.71 -12.44
CA VAL A 116 28.86 4.27 -13.38
C VAL A 116 28.37 4.31 -14.83
N ASN A 117 27.12 3.94 -15.06
CA ASN A 117 26.57 3.80 -16.43
C ASN A 117 25.26 4.56 -16.69
N ASP A 118 24.80 5.34 -15.72
CA ASP A 118 23.56 6.14 -15.75
C ASP A 118 22.25 5.35 -16.01
N LEU A 119 22.33 4.03 -16.05
CA LEU A 119 21.15 3.16 -16.15
C LEU A 119 20.46 3.02 -14.80
N SER A 120 19.24 2.45 -14.80
CA SER A 120 18.59 2.03 -13.56
C SER A 120 19.55 1.17 -12.73
N PHE A 121 19.55 1.33 -11.41
CA PHE A 121 20.40 0.53 -10.52
C PHE A 121 20.19 -0.97 -10.69
N SER A 122 18.99 -1.43 -11.09
CA SER A 122 18.73 -2.84 -11.44
C SER A 122 19.64 -3.37 -12.56
N LEU A 123 20.12 -2.48 -13.45
CA LEU A 123 21.09 -2.75 -14.51
C LEU A 123 22.50 -2.23 -14.18
N GLY A 124 22.73 -1.86 -12.93
CA GLY A 124 24.00 -1.34 -12.43
C GLY A 124 25.09 -2.42 -12.37
N GLU A 125 26.35 -1.99 -12.51
CA GLU A 125 27.53 -2.88 -12.57
C GLU A 125 27.65 -3.82 -11.36
N CYS A 126 27.45 -3.30 -10.14
CA CYS A 126 27.53 -4.11 -8.93
C CYS A 126 26.37 -5.11 -8.82
N ARG A 127 25.17 -4.74 -9.32
CA ARG A 127 23.98 -5.59 -9.29
C ARG A 127 24.10 -6.77 -10.24
N ILE A 128 24.53 -6.50 -11.46
CA ILE A 128 24.73 -7.55 -12.48
C ILE A 128 25.76 -8.57 -12.04
N ARG A 129 26.85 -8.10 -11.40
CA ARG A 129 27.90 -8.97 -10.87
C ARG A 129 27.52 -9.65 -9.56
N ASN A 130 26.31 -9.47 -9.09
CA ASN A 130 25.81 -9.99 -7.81
C ASN A 130 26.82 -9.83 -6.67
N LYS A 131 27.43 -8.66 -6.58
CA LYS A 131 28.34 -8.39 -5.46
C LYS A 131 27.51 -8.32 -4.18
N SER A 132 27.95 -9.02 -3.15
CA SER A 132 27.42 -8.82 -1.81
C SER A 132 27.57 -7.35 -1.44
N TYR A 133 26.77 -6.87 -0.50
CA TYR A 133 26.89 -5.50 -0.04
C TYR A 133 28.33 -5.18 0.43
N LYS A 134 28.94 -6.09 1.20
CA LYS A 134 30.34 -5.99 1.68
C LYS A 134 31.33 -5.89 0.53
N GLN A 135 31.15 -6.66 -0.55
CA GLN A 135 31.97 -6.56 -1.76
C GLN A 135 31.73 -5.25 -2.53
N ALA A 136 30.50 -4.73 -2.50
CA ALA A 136 30.17 -3.45 -3.12
C ALA A 136 30.82 -2.25 -2.40
N GLU A 137 31.09 -2.35 -1.10
CA GLU A 137 31.80 -1.32 -0.34
C GLU A 137 33.21 -1.04 -0.87
N SER A 138 33.88 -2.04 -1.45
CA SER A 138 35.22 -1.90 -2.03
C SER A 138 35.23 -1.23 -3.42
N LEU A 139 34.05 -0.95 -4.01
CA LEU A 139 33.98 -0.32 -5.33
C LEU A 139 34.21 1.19 -5.24
N ALA A 140 34.93 1.75 -6.18
CA ALA A 140 35.19 3.19 -6.26
C ALA A 140 33.90 4.01 -6.30
N CYS A 141 32.84 3.49 -6.96
CA CYS A 141 31.53 4.15 -7.05
C CYS A 141 30.67 4.03 -5.78
N PHE A 142 31.08 3.30 -4.76
CA PHE A 142 30.28 3.06 -3.56
C PHE A 142 29.86 4.37 -2.89
N HIS A 143 30.77 5.32 -2.75
CA HIS A 143 30.54 6.60 -2.08
C HIS A 143 29.62 7.55 -2.87
N THR A 144 29.48 7.36 -4.17
CA THR A 144 28.60 8.16 -5.05
C THR A 144 27.29 7.44 -5.39
N CYS A 145 27.18 6.15 -5.04
CA CYS A 145 26.00 5.35 -5.35
C CYS A 145 24.86 5.61 -4.34
N GLY A 146 23.82 6.31 -4.78
CA GLY A 146 22.67 6.66 -3.93
C GLY A 146 21.97 5.45 -3.31
N TYR A 147 21.81 4.35 -4.08
CA TYR A 147 21.18 3.13 -3.54
C TYR A 147 22.02 2.50 -2.43
N LEU A 148 23.32 2.27 -2.67
CA LEU A 148 24.19 1.61 -1.69
C LEU A 148 24.36 2.44 -0.42
N GLN A 149 24.52 3.76 -0.55
CA GLN A 149 24.60 4.66 0.60
C GLN A 149 23.31 4.65 1.43
N ASN A 150 22.15 4.75 0.76
CA ASN A 150 20.86 4.71 1.46
C ASN A 150 20.61 3.33 2.09
N ARG A 151 20.99 2.24 1.42
CA ARG A 151 20.91 0.88 1.96
C ARG A 151 21.76 0.74 3.23
N LYS A 152 23.02 1.17 3.18
CA LYS A 152 23.91 1.16 4.35
C LYS A 152 23.28 1.92 5.51
N LYS A 153 22.88 3.16 5.24
CA LYS A 153 22.26 3.99 6.25
C LYS A 153 20.98 3.35 6.82
N ALA A 154 20.12 2.77 5.97
CA ALA A 154 18.87 2.15 6.41
C ALA A 154 19.09 0.87 7.23
N ILE A 155 20.09 0.05 6.93
CA ILE A 155 20.41 -1.16 7.70
C ILE A 155 20.97 -0.79 9.07
N HIS A 156 21.94 0.14 9.14
CA HIS A 156 22.66 0.47 10.38
C HIS A 156 21.96 1.50 11.26
N SER A 157 21.02 2.27 10.73
CA SER A 157 20.22 3.19 11.57
C SER A 157 19.34 2.42 12.53
N ARG A 158 19.19 2.92 13.74
CA ARG A 158 18.27 2.32 14.75
C ARG A 158 16.82 2.37 14.31
N ILE A 159 16.44 3.43 13.59
CA ILE A 159 15.10 3.60 13.00
C ILE A 159 15.23 3.70 11.48
N SER A 160 14.38 2.99 10.76
CA SER A 160 14.34 3.08 9.28
C SER A 160 12.95 3.26 8.74
N LEU A 161 12.87 4.18 7.77
CA LEU A 161 11.67 4.49 7.01
C LEU A 161 11.67 3.73 5.69
N LEU A 162 10.70 2.87 5.48
CA LEU A 162 10.55 2.02 4.30
C LEU A 162 9.10 2.07 3.80
N ASN A 163 8.86 1.66 2.56
CA ASN A 163 7.50 1.32 2.16
C ASN A 163 7.21 -0.18 2.38
N TYR A 164 5.92 -0.51 2.46
CA TYR A 164 5.48 -1.90 2.72
C TYR A 164 6.08 -2.90 1.72
N SER A 165 6.01 -2.62 0.42
CA SER A 165 6.46 -3.55 -0.61
C SER A 165 7.95 -3.86 -0.49
N PHE A 166 8.78 -2.85 -0.22
CA PHE A 166 10.21 -3.05 0.01
C PHE A 166 10.46 -3.87 1.27
N TRP A 167 9.77 -3.56 2.38
CA TRP A 167 9.93 -4.27 3.63
C TRP A 167 9.48 -5.74 3.52
N LEU A 168 8.31 -6.01 2.88
CA LEU A 168 7.82 -7.37 2.63
C LEU A 168 8.81 -8.18 1.81
N LEU A 169 9.37 -7.61 0.74
CA LEU A 169 10.40 -8.24 -0.07
C LEU A 169 11.64 -8.60 0.79
N GLN A 170 12.15 -7.66 1.57
CA GLN A 170 13.35 -7.86 2.37
C GLN A 170 13.13 -8.92 3.46
N ARG A 171 11.98 -8.89 4.15
CA ARG A 171 11.71 -9.78 5.29
C ARG A 171 11.28 -11.19 4.88
N ASN A 172 10.67 -11.38 3.71
CA ASN A 172 10.17 -12.67 3.28
C ASN A 172 11.14 -13.40 2.35
N TYR A 173 11.88 -12.70 1.49
CA TYR A 173 12.73 -13.33 0.47
C TYR A 173 14.21 -13.13 0.71
N VAL A 174 14.66 -11.92 1.10
CA VAL A 174 16.08 -11.64 1.26
C VAL A 174 16.60 -12.20 2.59
N ALA A 175 15.84 -12.06 3.67
CA ALA A 175 16.24 -12.56 4.99
C ALA A 175 16.31 -14.10 5.05
N LYS A 176 15.54 -14.83 4.26
CA LYS A 176 15.57 -16.31 4.20
C LYS A 176 16.88 -16.86 3.62
N LYS A 177 17.60 -16.09 2.80
CA LYS A 177 18.84 -16.53 2.13
C LYS A 177 20.10 -16.47 2.99
N GLN A 178 20.02 -15.87 4.17
CA GLN A 178 21.20 -15.67 5.03
C GLN A 178 21.58 -16.88 5.88
N GLY A 179 20.86 -18.00 5.77
CA GLY A 179 21.10 -19.20 6.59
C GLY A 179 22.38 -19.95 6.24
N GLU A 180 22.95 -19.80 5.04
CA GLU A 180 24.01 -20.68 4.56
C GLU A 180 25.41 -20.05 4.47
N ASP A 181 25.54 -18.73 4.25
CA ASP A 181 26.86 -18.09 4.03
C ASP A 181 27.19 -16.86 4.90
N GLY A 182 26.37 -16.44 5.83
CA GLY A 182 26.73 -15.47 6.90
C GLY A 182 27.15 -14.05 6.50
N GLU A 183 27.18 -13.69 5.21
CA GLU A 183 27.85 -12.47 4.73
C GLU A 183 26.97 -11.37 4.12
N GLU A 184 25.67 -11.57 3.92
CA GLU A 184 24.81 -10.47 3.43
C GLU A 184 24.17 -9.72 4.59
N GLU A 185 24.46 -8.43 4.69
CA GLU A 185 23.73 -7.52 5.56
C GLU A 185 22.26 -7.41 5.12
N SER A 186 21.39 -8.17 5.75
CA SER A 186 19.94 -8.03 5.58
C SER A 186 19.39 -6.99 6.53
N PHE A 187 18.17 -6.53 6.23
CA PHE A 187 17.40 -5.74 7.17
C PHE A 187 17.11 -6.58 8.42
N PRO A 188 17.62 -6.22 9.61
CA PRO A 188 17.50 -7.03 10.81
C PRO A 188 16.05 -7.09 11.29
N GLN A 189 15.72 -8.07 12.12
CA GLN A 189 14.49 -8.01 12.90
C GLN A 189 14.64 -6.93 13.96
N ARG A 190 13.68 -6.01 14.04
CA ARG A 190 13.68 -4.90 14.99
C ARG A 190 12.61 -5.07 16.05
N ASP A 191 12.72 -4.28 17.11
CA ASP A 191 11.89 -4.42 18.30
C ASP A 191 10.46 -3.95 18.06
N PHE A 192 10.25 -2.92 17.24
CA PHE A 192 8.91 -2.45 16.88
C PHE A 192 8.79 -2.08 15.40
N THR A 193 7.54 -2.06 14.92
CA THR A 193 7.19 -1.60 13.57
C THR A 193 5.94 -0.74 13.60
N PHE A 194 6.05 0.48 13.11
CA PHE A 194 4.91 1.35 12.79
C PHE A 194 4.38 1.02 11.40
N PHE A 195 3.09 0.80 11.31
CA PHE A 195 2.36 0.56 10.07
C PHE A 195 1.44 1.76 9.82
N ASP A 196 1.86 2.73 8.97
CA ASP A 196 1.01 3.88 8.63
C ASP A 196 0.06 3.53 7.47
N GLU A 197 -1.10 4.17 7.46
CA GLU A 197 -2.24 3.83 6.61
C GLU A 197 -2.59 2.32 6.67
N ALA A 198 -2.63 1.81 7.90
CA ALA A 198 -2.72 0.38 8.21
C ALA A 198 -3.99 -0.30 7.67
N HIS A 199 -5.03 0.45 7.31
CA HIS A 199 -6.22 -0.05 6.61
C HIS A 199 -5.91 -0.63 5.22
N LYS A 200 -4.77 -0.25 4.61
CA LYS A 200 -4.33 -0.75 3.30
C LYS A 200 -3.58 -2.08 3.35
N ILE A 201 -3.20 -2.55 4.53
CA ILE A 201 -2.38 -3.75 4.69
C ILE A 201 -2.96 -4.97 3.97
N PRO A 202 -4.27 -5.31 4.10
CA PRO A 202 -4.83 -6.47 3.43
C PRO A 202 -4.61 -6.44 1.92
N ASP A 203 -4.92 -5.29 1.29
CA ASP A 203 -4.77 -5.12 -0.15
C ASP A 203 -3.28 -5.15 -0.59
N ILE A 204 -2.38 -4.56 0.21
CA ILE A 204 -0.94 -4.53 -0.07
C ILE A 204 -0.35 -5.95 0.01
N VAL A 205 -0.65 -6.68 1.08
CA VAL A 205 -0.14 -8.05 1.26
C VAL A 205 -0.69 -8.95 0.16
N GLN A 206 -1.99 -8.88 -0.11
CA GLN A 206 -2.64 -9.66 -1.16
C GLN A 206 -2.00 -9.41 -2.53
N ASN A 207 -1.80 -8.15 -2.93
CA ASN A 207 -1.23 -7.82 -4.23
C ASN A 207 0.27 -8.13 -4.33
N HIS A 208 1.01 -8.07 -3.21
CA HIS A 208 2.44 -8.35 -3.19
C HIS A 208 2.74 -9.83 -3.46
N PHE A 209 1.94 -10.74 -2.91
CA PHE A 209 2.14 -12.18 -3.01
C PHE A 209 1.26 -12.87 -4.07
N ALA A 210 0.39 -12.14 -4.78
CA ALA A 210 -0.44 -12.67 -5.84
C ALA A 210 0.40 -12.96 -7.11
N PRO A 211 0.57 -14.22 -7.53
CA PRO A 211 1.24 -14.52 -8.79
C PRO A 211 0.35 -14.14 -9.97
N THR A 212 0.96 -13.48 -10.96
CA THR A 212 0.34 -13.22 -12.26
C THR A 212 0.99 -14.14 -13.29
N VAL A 213 0.17 -14.85 -14.05
CA VAL A 213 0.60 -15.75 -15.12
C VAL A 213 0.15 -15.16 -16.45
N ASP A 214 1.10 -14.91 -17.34
CA ASP A 214 0.89 -14.36 -18.67
C ASP A 214 1.95 -14.88 -19.67
N TYR A 215 1.78 -14.60 -20.96
CA TYR A 215 2.76 -15.01 -21.97
C TYR A 215 4.11 -14.30 -21.85
N LYS A 216 4.22 -13.19 -21.09
CA LYS A 216 5.51 -12.55 -20.84
C LYS A 216 6.44 -13.44 -20.03
N ILE A 217 5.88 -14.31 -19.17
CA ILE A 217 6.68 -15.32 -18.44
C ILE A 217 7.31 -16.27 -19.44
N VAL A 218 6.52 -16.75 -20.42
CA VAL A 218 6.99 -17.65 -21.48
C VAL A 218 8.09 -16.99 -22.29
N ASP A 219 7.87 -15.75 -22.71
CA ASP A 219 8.85 -14.99 -23.50
C ASP A 219 10.15 -14.75 -22.70
N ASN A 220 10.04 -14.39 -21.42
CA ASN A 220 11.22 -14.18 -20.55
C ASN A 220 12.02 -15.47 -20.37
N VAL A 221 11.35 -16.61 -20.14
CA VAL A 221 12.01 -17.92 -19.98
C VAL A 221 12.65 -18.39 -21.27
N ASN A 222 11.95 -18.26 -22.41
CA ASN A 222 12.51 -18.65 -23.70
C ASN A 222 13.72 -17.81 -24.11
N ARG A 223 13.63 -16.49 -23.94
CA ARG A 223 14.79 -15.60 -24.18
C ARG A 223 15.95 -15.94 -23.25
N LEU A 224 15.66 -16.19 -21.99
CA LEU A 224 16.70 -16.60 -21.03
C LEU A 224 17.35 -17.92 -21.45
N TYR A 225 16.55 -18.90 -21.90
CA TYR A 225 17.03 -20.17 -22.40
C TYR A 225 17.96 -19.99 -23.61
N ASP A 226 17.52 -19.22 -24.62
CA ASP A 226 18.30 -18.96 -25.83
C ASP A 226 19.63 -18.25 -25.49
N GLU A 227 19.59 -17.21 -24.66
CA GLU A 227 20.78 -16.46 -24.25
C GLU A 227 21.79 -17.33 -23.46
N LEU A 228 21.29 -18.18 -22.53
CA LEU A 228 22.16 -19.10 -21.77
C LEU A 228 22.81 -20.13 -22.69
N ARG A 229 22.07 -20.66 -23.65
CA ARG A 229 22.59 -21.61 -24.63
C ARG A 229 23.65 -20.97 -25.53
N HIS A 230 23.47 -19.74 -25.96
CA HIS A 230 24.49 -18.97 -26.69
C HIS A 230 25.78 -18.79 -25.90
N GLN A 231 25.68 -18.75 -24.57
CA GLN A 231 26.85 -18.69 -23.67
C GLN A 231 27.41 -20.08 -23.31
N GLY A 232 26.95 -21.16 -23.96
CA GLY A 232 27.39 -22.53 -23.68
C GLY A 232 26.83 -23.15 -22.40
N ILE A 233 25.84 -22.56 -21.79
CA ILE A 233 25.17 -23.09 -20.61
C ILE A 233 23.95 -23.90 -21.04
N ASN A 234 24.05 -25.23 -20.92
CA ASN A 234 22.97 -26.13 -21.31
C ASN A 234 22.02 -26.36 -20.12
N ILE A 235 20.73 -26.15 -20.38
CA ILE A 235 19.64 -26.45 -19.45
C ILE A 235 18.73 -27.46 -20.16
N SER A 236 18.28 -28.49 -19.43
CA SER A 236 17.18 -29.33 -19.87
C SER A 236 15.89 -28.52 -19.72
N ALA A 237 15.43 -27.92 -20.80
CA ALA A 237 14.19 -27.14 -20.79
C ALA A 237 13.06 -27.90 -21.48
N LEU A 238 11.83 -27.67 -21.01
CA LEU A 238 10.62 -27.98 -21.77
C LEU A 238 10.64 -27.23 -23.09
N SER A 239 10.09 -27.85 -24.15
CA SER A 239 9.91 -27.14 -25.40
C SER A 239 9.00 -25.92 -25.18
N LYS A 240 9.24 -24.85 -25.96
CA LYS A 240 8.42 -23.63 -25.94
C LYS A 240 6.92 -23.96 -26.07
N SER A 241 6.57 -24.97 -26.90
CA SER A 241 5.20 -25.42 -27.09
C SER A 241 4.58 -26.03 -25.84
N GLN A 242 5.32 -26.82 -25.08
CA GLN A 242 4.84 -27.39 -23.83
C GLN A 242 4.66 -26.32 -22.73
N PHE A 243 5.54 -25.33 -22.68
CA PHE A 243 5.40 -24.24 -21.74
C PHE A 243 4.20 -23.34 -22.09
N ASN A 244 4.04 -22.99 -23.38
CA ASN A 244 2.84 -22.29 -23.85
C ASN A 244 1.55 -23.05 -23.48
N ALA A 245 1.51 -24.36 -23.71
CA ALA A 245 0.36 -25.17 -23.38
C ALA A 245 0.02 -25.16 -21.86
N ASN A 246 1.03 -25.11 -21.01
CA ASN A 246 0.81 -24.98 -19.55
C ASN A 246 0.20 -23.62 -19.17
N VAL A 247 0.73 -22.53 -19.72
CA VAL A 247 0.20 -21.18 -19.49
C VAL A 247 -1.21 -21.03 -20.09
N ASP A 248 -1.44 -21.57 -21.29
CA ASP A 248 -2.77 -21.63 -21.92
C ASP A 248 -3.79 -22.37 -21.04
N ALA A 249 -3.39 -23.53 -20.51
CA ALA A 249 -4.23 -24.30 -19.60
C ALA A 249 -4.58 -23.48 -18.36
N LEU A 250 -3.60 -22.81 -17.72
CA LEU A 250 -3.85 -21.95 -16.56
C LEU A 250 -4.77 -20.75 -16.88
N ILE A 251 -4.64 -20.17 -18.08
CA ILE A 251 -5.50 -19.05 -18.50
C ILE A 251 -6.94 -19.50 -18.75
N LYS A 252 -7.15 -20.70 -19.31
CA LYS A 252 -8.48 -21.20 -19.70
C LYS A 252 -9.19 -21.99 -18.61
N GLU A 253 -8.45 -22.64 -17.70
CA GLU A 253 -8.98 -23.54 -16.66
C GLU A 253 -9.86 -22.79 -15.66
N THR A 254 -10.86 -23.43 -15.12
CA THR A 254 -11.78 -22.90 -14.10
C THR A 254 -11.89 -23.79 -12.84
N ASP A 255 -11.58 -25.06 -12.98
CA ASP A 255 -11.57 -25.99 -11.84
C ASP A 255 -10.37 -25.73 -10.93
N LYS A 256 -10.63 -25.55 -9.62
CA LYS A 256 -9.61 -25.16 -8.64
C LYS A 256 -8.53 -26.24 -8.45
N SER A 257 -8.89 -27.51 -8.56
CA SER A 257 -7.93 -28.63 -8.45
C SER A 257 -6.99 -28.68 -9.66
N ASN A 258 -7.52 -28.41 -10.85
CA ASN A 258 -6.70 -28.33 -12.05
C ASN A 258 -5.83 -27.07 -12.06
N LEU A 259 -6.32 -25.94 -11.54
CA LEU A 259 -5.55 -24.70 -11.41
C LEU A 259 -4.33 -24.88 -10.49
N ILE A 260 -4.48 -25.49 -9.30
CA ILE A 260 -3.34 -25.73 -8.40
C ILE A 260 -2.33 -26.70 -9.03
N ASN A 261 -2.78 -27.75 -9.72
CA ASN A 261 -1.90 -28.67 -10.44
C ASN A 261 -1.14 -27.95 -11.57
N GLY A 262 -1.82 -27.04 -12.30
CA GLY A 262 -1.20 -26.21 -13.32
C GLY A 262 -0.14 -25.25 -12.74
N LEU A 263 -0.38 -24.66 -11.58
CA LEU A 263 0.61 -23.83 -10.86
C LEU A 263 1.80 -24.66 -10.38
N ILE A 264 1.58 -25.86 -9.86
CA ILE A 264 2.65 -26.80 -9.49
C ILE A 264 3.48 -27.17 -10.73
N SER A 265 2.82 -27.45 -11.86
CA SER A 265 3.51 -27.69 -13.13
C SER A 265 4.33 -26.47 -13.57
N LEU A 266 3.78 -25.26 -13.49
CA LEU A 266 4.51 -24.02 -13.77
C LEU A 266 5.73 -23.86 -12.86
N LYS A 267 5.58 -24.07 -11.54
CA LYS A 267 6.70 -24.07 -10.59
C LYS A 267 7.81 -25.03 -11.04
N ASN A 268 7.45 -26.29 -11.37
CA ASN A 268 8.41 -27.32 -11.81
C ASN A 268 9.16 -26.92 -13.09
N ILE A 269 8.48 -26.21 -14.02
CA ILE A 269 9.13 -25.66 -15.22
C ILE A 269 10.15 -24.58 -14.84
N LEU A 270 9.90 -23.78 -13.82
CA LEU A 270 10.78 -22.67 -13.41
C LEU A 270 11.95 -23.11 -12.50
N ILE A 271 11.87 -24.28 -11.83
CA ILE A 271 12.94 -24.80 -10.95
C ILE A 271 14.32 -24.79 -11.59
N PRO A 272 14.55 -25.35 -12.80
CA PRO A 272 15.89 -25.38 -13.38
C PRO A 272 16.52 -24.01 -13.55
N TYR A 273 15.70 -22.99 -13.88
CA TYR A 273 16.17 -21.61 -14.03
C TYR A 273 16.43 -20.95 -12.68
N HIS A 274 15.61 -21.25 -11.68
CA HIS A 274 15.83 -20.77 -10.32
C HIS A 274 17.15 -21.31 -9.77
N ASP A 275 17.40 -22.60 -9.90
CA ASP A 275 18.60 -23.27 -9.37
C ASP A 275 19.88 -22.82 -10.09
N LEU A 276 19.77 -22.51 -11.39
CA LEU A 276 20.88 -21.97 -12.16
C LEU A 276 21.26 -20.52 -11.79
N SER A 277 20.41 -19.83 -11.05
CA SER A 277 20.61 -18.40 -10.78
C SER A 277 21.96 -18.11 -10.10
N ASP A 278 22.36 -18.93 -9.16
CA ASP A 278 23.62 -18.75 -8.43
C ASP A 278 24.85 -19.16 -9.26
N TYR A 279 24.71 -20.20 -10.10
CA TYR A 279 25.74 -20.58 -11.07
C TYR A 279 25.98 -19.46 -12.09
N VAL A 280 24.92 -18.93 -12.71
CA VAL A 280 25.01 -17.82 -13.66
C VAL A 280 25.68 -16.59 -13.04
N ARG A 281 25.30 -16.25 -11.82
CA ARG A 281 25.90 -15.14 -11.07
C ARG A 281 27.37 -15.35 -10.79
N THR A 282 27.76 -16.58 -10.45
CA THR A 282 29.18 -16.94 -10.27
C THR A 282 29.94 -16.82 -11.57
N LYS A 283 29.36 -17.32 -12.68
CA LYS A 283 29.94 -17.23 -14.01
C LYS A 283 30.15 -15.78 -14.48
N ILE A 284 29.20 -14.89 -14.21
CA ILE A 284 29.37 -13.45 -14.49
C ILE A 284 30.52 -12.87 -13.70
N LYS A 285 30.73 -13.27 -12.42
CA LYS A 285 31.85 -12.81 -11.61
C LYS A 285 33.21 -13.27 -12.17
N GLU A 286 33.28 -14.51 -12.66
CA GLU A 286 34.47 -15.08 -13.26
C GLU A 286 34.85 -14.39 -14.59
N LEU A 287 33.88 -14.21 -15.48
CA LEU A 287 34.06 -13.62 -16.80
C LEU A 287 34.37 -12.13 -16.76
N PHE A 288 33.82 -11.42 -15.77
CA PHE A 288 33.93 -9.97 -15.65
C PHE A 288 34.50 -9.60 -14.28
N PRO A 289 35.82 -9.67 -14.08
CA PRO A 289 36.47 -9.20 -12.86
C PRO A 289 36.22 -7.70 -12.65
N ILE A 290 36.64 -7.16 -11.50
CA ILE A 290 36.23 -5.82 -10.99
C ILE A 290 36.33 -4.69 -12.03
N ASN A 291 37.32 -4.79 -12.95
CA ASN A 291 37.59 -3.75 -13.95
C ASN A 291 37.00 -4.02 -15.35
N ALA A 292 36.26 -5.12 -15.53
CA ALA A 292 35.65 -5.46 -16.82
C ALA A 292 34.12 -5.23 -16.77
N THR A 293 33.58 -4.56 -17.78
CA THR A 293 32.15 -4.29 -17.90
C THR A 293 31.42 -5.48 -18.51
N PRO A 294 30.37 -6.04 -17.85
CA PRO A 294 29.54 -7.09 -18.45
C PRO A 294 28.95 -6.67 -19.78
N THR A 295 28.93 -7.57 -20.74
CA THR A 295 28.33 -7.32 -22.06
C THR A 295 26.82 -7.18 -21.96
N THR A 296 26.19 -6.68 -23.03
CA THR A 296 24.74 -6.49 -23.12
C THR A 296 23.98 -7.80 -22.92
N GLU A 297 24.51 -8.90 -23.43
CA GLU A 297 23.93 -10.25 -23.32
C GLU A 297 23.90 -10.70 -21.85
N TRP A 298 25.00 -10.57 -21.12
CA TRP A 298 25.06 -10.95 -19.71
C TRP A 298 24.20 -10.04 -18.81
N ARG A 299 24.05 -8.76 -19.18
CA ARG A 299 23.08 -7.87 -18.53
C ARG A 299 21.64 -8.33 -18.74
N LEU A 300 21.31 -8.74 -19.97
CA LEU A 300 20.02 -9.29 -20.34
C LEU A 300 19.74 -10.58 -19.57
N ILE A 301 20.69 -11.53 -19.54
CA ILE A 301 20.59 -12.78 -18.79
C ILE A 301 20.31 -12.49 -17.31
N SER A 302 21.05 -11.60 -16.68
CA SER A 302 20.83 -11.24 -15.26
C SER A 302 19.43 -10.68 -15.02
N SER A 303 18.97 -9.78 -15.89
CA SER A 303 17.63 -9.17 -15.78
C SER A 303 16.51 -10.19 -15.98
N LEU A 304 16.64 -11.08 -16.96
CA LEU A 304 15.66 -12.15 -17.22
C LEU A 304 15.63 -13.15 -16.07
N MET A 305 16.80 -13.50 -15.52
CA MET A 305 16.92 -14.39 -14.37
C MET A 305 16.21 -13.83 -13.13
N ASP A 306 16.37 -12.54 -12.84
CA ASP A 306 15.67 -11.89 -11.72
C ASP A 306 14.13 -11.93 -11.91
N LYS A 307 13.62 -11.74 -13.12
CA LYS A 307 12.18 -11.83 -13.43
C LYS A 307 11.64 -13.25 -13.27
N VAL A 308 12.35 -14.24 -13.79
CA VAL A 308 11.96 -15.66 -13.66
C VAL A 308 11.96 -16.07 -12.19
N LYS A 309 12.96 -15.65 -11.43
CA LYS A 309 13.05 -15.91 -9.99
C LYS A 309 11.91 -15.26 -9.20
N ASP A 310 11.56 -14.00 -9.48
CA ASP A 310 10.42 -13.32 -8.84
C ASP A 310 9.12 -14.09 -9.09
N THR A 311 8.92 -14.54 -10.32
CA THR A 311 7.74 -15.36 -10.68
C THR A 311 7.74 -16.69 -9.94
N PHE A 312 8.87 -17.40 -9.91
CA PHE A 312 9.03 -18.67 -9.19
C PHE A 312 8.66 -18.51 -7.71
N CYS A 313 9.27 -17.54 -7.02
CA CYS A 313 9.03 -17.31 -5.59
C CYS A 313 7.55 -17.01 -5.29
N LYS A 314 6.89 -16.18 -6.10
CA LYS A 314 5.47 -15.86 -5.93
C LYS A 314 4.56 -17.08 -6.16
N VAL A 315 4.85 -17.87 -7.18
CA VAL A 315 4.08 -19.09 -7.48
C VAL A 315 4.27 -20.11 -6.35
N GLU A 316 5.49 -20.32 -5.89
CA GLU A 316 5.81 -21.23 -4.78
C GLU A 316 5.12 -20.82 -3.48
N ASP A 317 5.29 -19.56 -3.03
CA ASP A 317 4.65 -19.05 -1.81
C ASP A 317 3.12 -19.15 -1.90
N TYR A 318 2.54 -18.90 -3.09
CA TYR A 318 1.10 -18.98 -3.29
C TYR A 318 0.59 -20.43 -3.20
N ILE A 319 1.30 -21.38 -3.82
CA ILE A 319 0.97 -22.82 -3.73
C ILE A 319 0.98 -23.25 -2.26
N ASP A 320 2.05 -22.91 -1.52
CA ASP A 320 2.19 -23.26 -0.11
C ASP A 320 1.02 -22.70 0.72
N ILE A 321 0.65 -21.43 0.50
CA ILE A 321 -0.49 -20.80 1.17
C ILE A 321 -1.79 -21.56 0.86
N ILE A 322 -2.07 -21.84 -0.41
CA ILE A 322 -3.32 -22.50 -0.81
C ILE A 322 -3.39 -23.94 -0.25
N LEU A 323 -2.27 -24.65 -0.20
CA LEU A 323 -2.22 -26.00 0.41
C LEU A 323 -2.43 -25.94 1.93
N GLU A 324 -2.01 -24.87 2.60
CA GLU A 324 -2.23 -24.67 4.04
C GLU A 324 -3.70 -24.31 4.37
N VAL A 325 -4.33 -23.43 3.57
CA VAL A 325 -5.66 -22.88 3.87
C VAL A 325 -6.82 -23.60 3.18
N GLY A 326 -6.56 -24.36 2.12
CA GLY A 326 -7.53 -25.10 1.33
C GLY A 326 -7.79 -24.55 -0.07
N LEU A 327 -8.11 -25.44 -1.01
CA LEU A 327 -8.35 -25.11 -2.42
C LEU A 327 -9.57 -24.20 -2.63
N ASP A 328 -10.55 -24.24 -1.73
CA ASP A 328 -11.72 -23.35 -1.75
C ASP A 328 -11.33 -21.87 -1.65
N LYS A 329 -10.16 -21.56 -1.08
CA LYS A 329 -9.63 -20.19 -0.95
C LYS A 329 -8.90 -19.67 -2.19
N LEU A 330 -8.68 -20.52 -3.20
CA LEU A 330 -8.07 -20.11 -4.46
C LEU A 330 -9.06 -19.31 -5.32
N VAL A 331 -8.67 -18.10 -5.71
CA VAL A 331 -9.42 -17.26 -6.67
C VAL A 331 -8.55 -16.90 -7.85
N LYS A 332 -9.08 -17.13 -9.05
CA LYS A 332 -8.48 -16.71 -10.32
C LYS A 332 -9.17 -15.46 -10.83
N ILE A 333 -8.39 -14.45 -11.17
CA ILE A 333 -8.84 -13.19 -11.77
C ILE A 333 -8.33 -13.09 -13.19
N LYS A 334 -9.22 -13.01 -14.16
CA LYS A 334 -8.86 -12.78 -15.56
C LYS A 334 -8.58 -11.28 -15.76
N ASN A 335 -7.31 -10.94 -16.00
CA ASN A 335 -6.91 -9.55 -16.27
C ASN A 335 -7.12 -9.20 -17.76
N SER A 336 -6.84 -10.17 -18.65
CA SER A 336 -7.04 -10.08 -20.09
C SER A 336 -7.21 -11.49 -20.67
N GLU A 337 -7.34 -11.60 -22.02
CA GLU A 337 -7.33 -12.92 -22.68
C GLU A 337 -5.99 -13.66 -22.54
N GLU A 338 -4.94 -12.95 -22.19
CA GLU A 338 -3.56 -13.46 -22.12
C GLU A 338 -2.95 -13.42 -20.71
N SER A 339 -3.73 -13.02 -19.68
CA SER A 339 -3.19 -12.82 -18.34
C SER A 339 -4.21 -13.11 -17.25
N VAL A 340 -3.77 -13.85 -16.24
CA VAL A 340 -4.55 -14.17 -15.06
C VAL A 340 -3.71 -13.91 -13.80
N THR A 341 -4.38 -13.48 -12.72
CA THR A 341 -3.77 -13.30 -11.40
C THR A 341 -4.48 -14.22 -10.40
N PHE A 342 -3.72 -14.83 -9.51
CA PHE A 342 -4.26 -15.71 -8.47
C PHE A 342 -4.23 -15.00 -7.13
N LYS A 343 -5.36 -14.97 -6.42
CA LYS A 343 -5.50 -14.39 -5.08
C LYS A 343 -6.03 -15.42 -4.09
N CYS A 344 -5.67 -15.25 -2.82
CA CYS A 344 -6.14 -16.10 -1.73
C CYS A 344 -7.28 -15.42 -0.98
N LEU A 345 -8.42 -16.08 -0.79
CA LEU A 345 -9.54 -15.54 0.00
C LEU A 345 -9.20 -15.39 1.49
N ASP A 346 -8.29 -16.16 2.04
CA ASP A 346 -7.86 -16.00 3.43
C ASP A 346 -6.70 -14.99 3.56
N GLU A 347 -7.05 -13.72 3.44
CA GLU A 347 -6.11 -12.61 3.63
C GLU A 347 -5.47 -12.63 5.04
N ARG A 348 -6.19 -13.11 6.04
CA ARG A 348 -5.73 -13.18 7.44
C ARG A 348 -4.52 -14.09 7.59
N HIS A 349 -4.54 -15.25 6.92
CA HIS A 349 -3.42 -16.18 6.93
C HIS A 349 -2.17 -15.54 6.29
N MET A 350 -2.34 -14.88 5.16
CA MET A 350 -1.25 -14.16 4.48
C MET A 350 -0.67 -13.03 5.35
N ILE A 351 -1.53 -12.22 5.97
CA ILE A 351 -1.11 -11.12 6.86
C ILE A 351 -0.34 -11.69 8.05
N LYS A 352 -0.85 -12.76 8.68
CA LYS A 352 -0.19 -13.41 9.81
C LYS A 352 1.22 -13.90 9.43
N LYS A 353 1.34 -14.70 8.37
CA LYS A 353 2.59 -15.35 7.93
C LYS A 353 3.63 -14.33 7.44
N HIS A 354 3.21 -13.38 6.59
CA HIS A 354 4.14 -12.50 5.87
C HIS A 354 4.38 -11.16 6.54
N LEU A 355 3.54 -10.75 7.50
CA LEU A 355 3.67 -9.45 8.15
C LEU A 355 3.74 -9.55 9.68
N LEU A 356 2.74 -10.17 10.34
CA LEU A 356 2.68 -10.15 11.80
C LEU A 356 3.81 -10.95 12.44
N GLU A 357 4.14 -12.12 11.91
CA GLU A 357 5.23 -12.98 12.40
C GLU A 357 6.62 -12.39 12.09
N LYS A 358 6.73 -11.43 11.16
CA LYS A 358 7.99 -10.75 10.83
C LYS A 358 8.26 -9.51 11.70
N SER A 359 7.29 -9.10 12.54
CA SER A 359 7.38 -7.94 13.43
C SER A 359 7.24 -8.37 14.88
N ARG A 360 8.10 -7.86 15.78
CA ARG A 360 7.99 -8.16 17.21
C ARG A 360 6.80 -7.42 17.83
N PHE A 361 6.91 -6.11 17.97
CA PHE A 361 5.82 -5.26 18.45
C PHE A 361 5.24 -4.43 17.29
N LYS A 362 3.90 -4.40 17.16
CA LYS A 362 3.21 -3.82 16.00
C LYS A 362 2.39 -2.61 16.44
N ILE A 363 2.56 -1.49 15.73
CA ILE A 363 1.82 -0.24 15.96
C ILE A 363 1.11 0.12 14.66
N PHE A 364 -0.18 -0.18 14.61
CA PHE A 364 -1.03 0.10 13.45
C PHE A 364 -1.66 1.48 13.59
N MET A 365 -1.50 2.31 12.58
CA MET A 365 -2.00 3.68 12.59
C MET A 365 -2.77 3.99 11.31
N SER A 366 -3.98 4.50 11.45
CA SER A 366 -4.80 4.94 10.33
C SER A 366 -5.84 5.98 10.74
N ALA A 367 -6.27 6.78 9.79
CA ALA A 367 -7.43 7.66 9.97
C ALA A 367 -8.77 6.89 9.88
N THR A 368 -8.75 5.72 9.28
CA THR A 368 -9.93 4.95 8.89
C THR A 368 -9.82 3.50 9.36
N ILE A 369 -9.80 3.29 10.68
CA ILE A 369 -9.88 1.95 11.26
C ILE A 369 -11.32 1.43 11.22
N GLY A 370 -12.31 2.32 11.38
CA GLY A 370 -13.72 1.95 11.46
C GLY A 370 -14.04 1.19 12.76
N ASP A 371 -14.67 0.02 12.64
CA ASP A 371 -14.89 -0.85 13.78
C ASP A 371 -13.60 -1.61 14.15
N PRO A 372 -13.02 -1.37 15.34
CA PRO A 372 -11.75 -1.97 15.72
C PRO A 372 -11.80 -3.50 15.85
N LYS A 373 -12.95 -4.06 16.25
CA LYS A 373 -13.09 -5.53 16.37
C LYS A 373 -13.03 -6.18 14.99
N ARG A 374 -13.74 -5.63 14.01
CA ARG A 374 -13.69 -6.08 12.62
C ARG A 374 -12.31 -5.91 12.02
N TYR A 375 -11.65 -4.77 12.32
CA TYR A 375 -10.27 -4.55 11.90
C TYR A 375 -9.34 -5.64 12.45
N MET A 376 -9.40 -5.93 13.74
CA MET A 376 -8.58 -6.97 14.38
C MET A 376 -8.82 -8.35 13.75
N VAL A 377 -10.09 -8.73 13.53
CA VAL A 377 -10.43 -9.99 12.86
C VAL A 377 -9.84 -10.08 11.46
N ASN A 378 -10.02 -9.03 10.65
CA ASN A 378 -9.53 -8.99 9.27
C ASN A 378 -7.99 -8.98 9.18
N MET A 379 -7.32 -8.46 10.23
CA MET A 379 -5.86 -8.39 10.34
C MET A 379 -5.23 -9.57 11.09
N ALA A 380 -6.03 -10.57 11.51
CA ALA A 380 -5.57 -11.67 12.38
C ALA A 380 -4.86 -11.20 13.68
N ILE A 381 -5.27 -10.06 14.23
CA ILE A 381 -4.73 -9.52 15.48
C ILE A 381 -5.54 -10.05 16.64
N THR A 382 -4.89 -10.69 17.60
CA THR A 382 -5.54 -11.30 18.77
C THR A 382 -5.44 -10.45 20.03
N ASP A 383 -4.35 -9.67 20.17
CA ASP A 383 -4.12 -8.81 21.33
C ASP A 383 -3.64 -7.42 20.87
N ALA A 384 -4.44 -6.39 21.22
CA ALA A 384 -4.10 -5.02 20.90
C ALA A 384 -4.69 -4.01 21.89
N LYS A 385 -3.89 -3.00 22.26
CA LYS A 385 -4.40 -1.79 22.90
C LYS A 385 -4.95 -0.83 21.87
N LEU A 386 -6.21 -0.45 22.01
CA LEU A 386 -6.83 0.55 21.14
C LEU A 386 -6.60 1.97 21.69
N ILE A 387 -6.12 2.87 20.84
CA ILE A 387 -5.96 4.31 21.13
C ILE A 387 -6.79 5.08 20.09
N LYS A 388 -7.70 5.91 20.56
CA LYS A 388 -8.47 6.81 19.69
C LYS A 388 -8.09 8.25 20.00
N LEU A 389 -7.50 8.91 18.99
CA LEU A 389 -7.26 10.33 19.09
C LEU A 389 -8.56 11.06 18.91
N GLY A 390 -9.53 11.12 19.51
CA GLY A 390 -10.74 11.91 19.27
C GLY A 390 -10.65 12.96 18.14
N ASN A 391 -11.72 13.46 17.68
CA ASN A 391 -11.68 14.47 16.62
C ASN A 391 -11.16 15.81 17.17
N THR A 392 -10.22 16.39 16.43
CA THR A 392 -9.69 17.73 16.71
C THR A 392 -10.48 18.84 16.00
N PHE A 393 -11.53 18.48 15.24
CA PHE A 393 -12.28 19.39 14.37
C PHE A 393 -13.71 19.62 14.87
N ASP A 394 -14.23 20.82 14.62
CA ASP A 394 -15.62 21.16 14.88
C ASP A 394 -16.54 20.46 13.86
N PHE A 395 -17.34 19.52 14.33
CA PHE A 395 -18.29 18.76 13.50
C PHE A 395 -19.36 19.63 12.85
N SER A 396 -19.70 20.76 13.43
CA SER A 396 -20.72 21.68 12.87
C SER A 396 -20.25 22.27 11.52
N LYS A 397 -18.93 22.39 11.34
CA LYS A 397 -18.32 22.91 10.10
C LYS A 397 -18.28 21.88 8.95
N SER A 398 -18.61 20.62 9.22
CA SER A 398 -18.51 19.56 8.21
C SER A 398 -19.72 18.61 8.18
N PRO A 399 -20.93 19.13 7.93
CA PRO A 399 -22.16 18.33 7.96
C PRO A 399 -22.22 17.31 6.83
N ILE A 400 -22.87 16.16 7.12
CA ILE A 400 -23.18 15.11 6.16
C ILE A 400 -24.68 15.11 5.91
N ILE A 401 -25.09 15.28 4.65
CA ILE A 401 -26.47 15.38 4.19
C ILE A 401 -26.78 14.14 3.36
N ILE A 402 -27.84 13.41 3.74
CA ILE A 402 -28.19 12.12 3.14
C ILE A 402 -29.49 12.23 2.35
N GLY A 403 -29.42 11.94 1.05
CA GLY A 403 -30.58 11.75 0.17
C GLY A 403 -31.30 10.44 0.48
N LYS A 404 -32.63 10.48 0.55
CA LYS A 404 -33.49 9.34 0.96
C LYS A 404 -34.42 8.83 -0.15
N LYS A 405 -34.41 9.46 -1.33
CA LYS A 405 -35.46 9.23 -2.34
C LYS A 405 -35.00 8.31 -3.49
N TYR A 406 -33.87 8.56 -4.08
CA TYR A 406 -33.42 7.92 -5.33
C TYR A 406 -32.29 6.94 -5.10
N ARG A 407 -32.48 5.67 -5.48
CA ARG A 407 -31.48 4.60 -5.31
C ARG A 407 -30.66 4.43 -6.60
N MET A 408 -29.35 4.41 -6.47
CA MET A 408 -28.40 4.15 -7.58
C MET A 408 -27.93 2.70 -7.61
N SER A 409 -28.78 1.76 -7.15
CA SER A 409 -28.54 0.32 -7.28
C SER A 409 -28.48 -0.10 -8.75
N PHE A 410 -27.88 -1.26 -9.04
CA PHE A 410 -27.72 -1.76 -10.41
C PHE A 410 -29.05 -1.79 -11.19
N SER A 411 -30.15 -2.23 -10.57
CA SER A 411 -31.48 -2.33 -11.18
C SER A 411 -32.23 -1.00 -11.33
N LYS A 412 -31.83 0.05 -10.57
CA LYS A 412 -32.55 1.32 -10.52
C LYS A 412 -31.74 2.53 -10.99
N LYS A 413 -30.44 2.35 -11.26
CA LYS A 413 -29.53 3.45 -11.58
C LYS A 413 -29.94 4.23 -12.83
N ASP A 414 -30.40 3.55 -13.88
CA ASP A 414 -30.74 4.20 -15.15
C ASP A 414 -32.06 4.97 -15.06
N GLU A 415 -33.06 4.43 -14.35
CA GLU A 415 -34.32 5.08 -14.05
C GLU A 415 -34.13 6.35 -13.18
N ASN A 416 -33.28 6.25 -12.15
CA ASN A 416 -33.11 7.33 -11.18
C ASN A 416 -32.02 8.34 -11.57
N PHE A 417 -31.17 8.03 -12.55
CA PHE A 417 -30.06 8.89 -12.95
C PHE A 417 -30.48 10.34 -13.28
N PRO A 418 -31.53 10.61 -14.07
CA PRO A 418 -31.94 11.98 -14.38
C PRO A 418 -32.31 12.78 -13.11
N HIS A 419 -32.96 12.14 -12.16
CA HIS A 419 -33.38 12.78 -10.90
C HIS A 419 -32.19 13.09 -9.99
N VAL A 420 -31.24 12.15 -9.87
CA VAL A 420 -30.02 12.34 -9.09
C VAL A 420 -29.11 13.39 -9.74
N LEU A 421 -29.04 13.42 -11.07
CA LEU A 421 -28.31 14.43 -11.83
C LEU A 421 -28.88 15.83 -11.61
N ALA A 422 -30.21 15.98 -11.60
CA ALA A 422 -30.86 17.28 -11.34
C ALA A 422 -30.49 17.81 -9.92
N ILE A 423 -30.47 16.92 -8.91
CA ILE A 423 -30.03 17.29 -7.55
C ILE A 423 -28.55 17.67 -7.54
N HIS A 424 -27.70 16.89 -8.20
CA HIS A 424 -26.27 17.18 -8.35
C HIS A 424 -26.05 18.57 -8.95
N ASP A 425 -26.70 18.86 -10.07
CA ASP A 425 -26.57 20.14 -10.77
C ASP A 425 -27.09 21.31 -9.92
N GLN A 426 -28.20 21.10 -9.18
CA GLN A 426 -28.72 22.10 -8.24
C GLN A 426 -27.74 22.38 -7.09
N ILE A 427 -27.10 21.36 -6.52
CA ILE A 427 -26.10 21.54 -5.47
C ILE A 427 -24.95 22.39 -5.98
N ILE A 428 -24.40 22.05 -7.15
CA ILE A 428 -23.25 22.74 -7.74
C ILE A 428 -23.64 24.16 -8.21
N GLY A 429 -24.77 24.29 -8.92
CA GLY A 429 -25.19 25.54 -9.56
C GLY A 429 -25.74 26.58 -8.60
N ASN A 430 -26.44 26.15 -7.54
CA ASN A 430 -27.13 27.06 -6.62
C ASN A 430 -26.41 27.21 -5.28
N PHE A 431 -26.05 26.08 -4.64
CA PHE A 431 -25.48 26.13 -3.28
C PHE A 431 -23.97 26.35 -3.25
N HIS A 432 -23.27 25.92 -4.33
CA HIS A 432 -21.81 25.99 -4.42
C HIS A 432 -21.33 26.67 -5.72
N LYS A 433 -22.04 27.75 -6.12
CA LYS A 433 -21.85 28.43 -7.41
C LYS A 433 -20.41 28.87 -7.67
N ASN A 434 -19.70 29.33 -6.64
CA ASN A 434 -18.34 29.88 -6.74
C ASN A 434 -17.28 29.02 -6.03
N GLU A 435 -17.65 27.86 -5.53
CA GLU A 435 -16.77 27.00 -4.73
C GLU A 435 -16.24 25.82 -5.53
N LYS A 436 -15.03 25.39 -5.21
CA LYS A 436 -14.46 24.12 -5.71
C LYS A 436 -15.02 22.96 -4.91
N GLY A 437 -15.15 21.81 -5.56
CA GLY A 437 -15.62 20.60 -4.92
C GLY A 437 -15.19 19.34 -5.67
N ILE A 438 -15.51 18.20 -5.09
CA ILE A 438 -15.22 16.88 -5.66
C ILE A 438 -16.48 16.03 -5.75
N VAL A 439 -16.58 15.20 -6.80
CA VAL A 439 -17.71 14.29 -7.01
C VAL A 439 -17.20 12.87 -7.20
N HIS A 440 -17.57 11.99 -6.26
CA HIS A 440 -17.32 10.56 -6.30
C HIS A 440 -18.43 9.85 -7.06
N THR A 441 -18.16 9.38 -8.26
CA THR A 441 -19.19 8.78 -9.14
C THR A 441 -19.36 7.28 -8.94
N GLY A 442 -18.31 6.60 -8.43
CA GLY A 442 -18.28 5.15 -8.22
C GLY A 442 -18.13 4.31 -9.50
N SER A 443 -18.21 4.91 -10.70
CA SER A 443 -17.91 4.22 -11.97
C SER A 443 -17.66 5.21 -13.11
N TYR A 444 -16.87 4.78 -14.11
CA TYR A 444 -16.63 5.56 -15.33
C TYR A 444 -17.91 5.78 -16.15
N ASP A 445 -18.81 4.78 -16.22
CA ASP A 445 -20.12 4.90 -16.90
C ASP A 445 -20.94 6.09 -16.34
N ILE A 446 -21.03 6.21 -15.02
CA ILE A 446 -21.73 7.34 -14.39
C ILE A 446 -21.00 8.65 -14.68
N THR A 447 -19.67 8.66 -14.63
CA THR A 447 -18.87 9.86 -14.95
C THR A 447 -19.16 10.35 -16.37
N ASP A 448 -19.17 9.46 -17.35
CA ASP A 448 -19.45 9.79 -18.74
C ASP A 448 -20.91 10.26 -18.96
N LYS A 449 -21.87 9.63 -18.29
CA LYS A 449 -23.27 10.08 -18.31
C LYS A 449 -23.43 11.47 -17.73
N ILE A 450 -22.76 11.81 -16.62
CA ILE A 450 -22.78 13.16 -16.04
C ILE A 450 -22.15 14.16 -17.02
N LYS A 451 -20.99 13.84 -17.63
CA LYS A 451 -20.32 14.69 -18.62
C LYS A 451 -21.25 15.08 -19.77
N LYS A 452 -22.05 14.13 -20.24
CA LYS A 452 -22.96 14.33 -21.39
C LYS A 452 -24.20 15.15 -21.03
N ASN A 453 -24.77 14.96 -19.84
CA ASN A 453 -26.12 15.40 -19.52
C ASN A 453 -26.19 16.51 -18.45
N SER A 454 -25.10 16.82 -17.74
CA SER A 454 -25.10 17.85 -16.70
C SER A 454 -25.25 19.25 -17.28
N SER A 455 -26.08 20.06 -16.65
CA SER A 455 -26.24 21.49 -16.98
C SER A 455 -25.07 22.34 -16.50
N VAL A 456 -24.21 21.83 -15.61
CA VAL A 456 -23.01 22.51 -15.08
C VAL A 456 -21.71 21.93 -15.66
N LYS A 457 -21.78 21.26 -16.81
CA LYS A 457 -20.65 20.55 -17.44
C LYS A 457 -19.40 21.42 -17.66
N ASP A 458 -19.58 22.73 -17.89
CA ASP A 458 -18.46 23.67 -18.10
C ASP A 458 -17.60 23.87 -16.85
N ARG A 459 -18.11 23.48 -15.67
CA ARG A 459 -17.37 23.49 -14.41
C ARG A 459 -16.66 22.17 -14.10
N LEU A 460 -16.94 21.09 -14.85
CA LEU A 460 -16.46 19.74 -14.55
C LEU A 460 -15.09 19.49 -15.16
N ILE A 461 -14.15 19.03 -14.36
CA ILE A 461 -12.86 18.45 -14.79
C ILE A 461 -12.98 16.93 -14.61
N ILE A 462 -12.78 16.19 -15.68
CA ILE A 462 -13.03 14.74 -15.75
C ILE A 462 -11.77 14.03 -16.21
N TYR A 463 -11.50 12.85 -15.64
CA TYR A 463 -10.43 11.97 -16.07
C TYR A 463 -10.95 10.55 -16.39
N ASN A 464 -10.30 9.88 -17.35
CA ASN A 464 -10.69 8.55 -17.84
C ASN A 464 -9.65 7.45 -17.53
N ASN A 465 -8.43 7.83 -17.10
CA ASN A 465 -7.35 6.90 -16.76
C ASN A 465 -6.33 7.57 -15.83
N SER A 466 -5.30 6.84 -15.41
CA SER A 466 -4.28 7.33 -14.48
C SER A 466 -3.45 8.50 -15.04
N VAL A 467 -3.16 8.53 -16.33
CA VAL A 467 -2.40 9.63 -16.98
C VAL A 467 -3.25 10.90 -17.01
N SER A 468 -4.50 10.79 -17.51
CA SER A 468 -5.44 11.92 -17.52
C SER A 468 -5.81 12.39 -16.11
N LYS A 469 -5.79 11.51 -15.10
CA LYS A 469 -5.98 11.86 -13.70
C LYS A 469 -4.93 12.86 -13.21
N LYS A 470 -3.65 12.65 -13.55
CA LYS A 470 -2.57 13.57 -13.16
C LYS A 470 -2.76 14.96 -13.76
N LEU A 471 -3.11 15.03 -15.05
CA LEU A 471 -3.40 16.29 -15.74
C LEU A 471 -4.63 16.99 -15.17
N ALA A 472 -5.70 16.25 -14.92
CA ALA A 472 -6.93 16.76 -14.31
C ALA A 472 -6.69 17.35 -12.91
N LEU A 473 -5.81 16.73 -12.12
CA LEU A 473 -5.42 17.25 -10.80
C LEU A 473 -4.65 18.57 -10.92
N GLN A 474 -3.70 18.68 -11.85
CA GLN A 474 -2.96 19.93 -12.11
C GLN A 474 -3.89 21.06 -12.57
N GLU A 475 -4.81 20.77 -13.51
CA GLU A 475 -5.83 21.74 -13.94
C GLU A 475 -6.74 22.15 -12.77
N PHE A 476 -7.18 21.19 -11.97
CA PHE A 476 -8.02 21.45 -10.81
C PHE A 476 -7.31 22.33 -9.78
N GLU A 477 -6.03 22.09 -9.51
CA GLU A 477 -5.24 22.84 -8.53
C GLU A 477 -5.19 24.33 -8.86
N ILE A 478 -4.94 24.70 -10.12
CA ILE A 478 -4.84 26.09 -10.57
C ILE A 478 -6.19 26.77 -10.84
N SER A 479 -7.27 26.02 -10.90
CA SER A 479 -8.61 26.53 -11.18
C SER A 479 -9.23 27.24 -9.97
N HIS A 480 -10.24 28.09 -10.19
CA HIS A 480 -10.91 28.83 -9.10
C HIS A 480 -12.27 28.24 -8.68
N ASN A 481 -13.06 27.75 -9.62
CA ASN A 481 -14.45 27.28 -9.36
C ASN A 481 -14.79 25.95 -10.05
N LYS A 482 -13.79 25.17 -10.42
CA LYS A 482 -13.99 23.87 -11.08
C LYS A 482 -14.32 22.77 -10.08
N ILE A 483 -14.91 21.70 -10.59
CA ILE A 483 -15.32 20.51 -9.85
C ILE A 483 -14.56 19.31 -10.41
N LEU A 484 -13.80 18.64 -9.59
CA LEU A 484 -13.11 17.41 -9.99
C LEU A 484 -14.07 16.22 -9.84
N ILE A 485 -14.27 15.47 -10.91
CA ILE A 485 -15.23 14.37 -10.95
C ILE A 485 -14.59 13.08 -11.45
N GLY A 486 -14.85 11.96 -10.76
CA GLY A 486 -14.37 10.65 -11.18
C GLY A 486 -14.68 9.52 -10.21
N PRO A 487 -14.43 8.27 -10.63
CA PRO A 487 -14.79 7.08 -9.85
C PRO A 487 -13.82 6.78 -8.69
N SER A 488 -12.57 7.24 -8.77
CA SER A 488 -11.48 6.85 -7.85
C SER A 488 -10.80 8.06 -7.20
N LEU A 489 -11.60 8.94 -6.57
CA LEU A 489 -11.11 10.10 -5.80
C LEU A 489 -10.99 9.79 -4.29
N LEU A 490 -11.22 8.54 -3.89
CA LEU A 490 -11.29 8.15 -2.49
C LEU A 490 -9.91 8.07 -1.82
N GLU A 491 -8.83 7.87 -2.60
CA GLU A 491 -7.49 7.61 -2.05
C GLU A 491 -6.40 8.50 -2.65
N GLY A 492 -5.36 8.75 -1.85
CA GLY A 492 -4.09 9.35 -2.31
C GLY A 492 -4.12 10.83 -2.66
N LEU A 493 -5.22 11.55 -2.38
CA LEU A 493 -5.39 12.96 -2.71
C LEU A 493 -5.67 13.80 -1.46
N ASP A 494 -5.25 15.04 -1.46
CA ASP A 494 -5.46 16.01 -0.39
C ASP A 494 -6.11 17.29 -0.95
N PHE A 495 -7.34 17.55 -0.57
CA PHE A 495 -8.13 18.70 -1.04
C PHE A 495 -8.48 19.63 0.14
N LYS A 496 -7.47 20.18 0.78
CA LYS A 496 -7.64 21.09 1.93
C LYS A 496 -8.12 22.48 1.52
N ASP A 497 -8.74 23.14 2.47
CA ASP A 497 -9.16 24.54 2.38
C ASP A 497 -10.03 24.80 1.13
N ASP A 498 -9.77 25.85 0.36
CA ASP A 498 -10.57 26.23 -0.80
C ASP A 498 -10.50 25.24 -1.98
N MET A 499 -9.68 24.18 -1.87
CA MET A 499 -9.66 23.14 -2.89
C MET A 499 -10.90 22.23 -2.86
N SER A 500 -11.61 22.11 -1.72
CA SER A 500 -12.84 21.33 -1.66
C SER A 500 -13.77 21.80 -0.54
N ARG A 501 -14.66 22.73 -0.85
CA ARG A 501 -15.71 23.22 0.08
C ARG A 501 -16.92 22.33 0.14
N PHE A 502 -17.05 21.40 -0.81
CA PHE A 502 -18.07 20.36 -0.78
C PHE A 502 -17.61 19.10 -1.50
N GLN A 503 -18.23 18.00 -1.14
CA GLN A 503 -18.07 16.74 -1.85
C GLN A 503 -19.42 16.04 -2.02
N ILE A 504 -19.59 15.37 -3.16
CA ILE A 504 -20.80 14.65 -3.52
C ILE A 504 -20.45 13.17 -3.75
N PHE A 505 -21.09 12.28 -3.01
CA PHE A 505 -21.15 10.87 -3.34
C PHE A 505 -22.40 10.65 -4.22
N PHE A 506 -22.18 10.59 -5.52
CA PHE A 506 -23.25 10.38 -6.49
C PHE A 506 -23.83 8.97 -6.36
N LYS A 507 -22.98 8.01 -6.07
CA LYS A 507 -23.29 6.62 -5.79
C LYS A 507 -22.47 6.13 -4.60
N VAL A 508 -23.03 5.20 -3.81
CA VAL A 508 -22.27 4.52 -2.74
C VAL A 508 -21.08 3.75 -3.33
N PRO A 509 -19.86 3.92 -2.79
CA PRO A 509 -18.66 3.26 -3.30
C PRO A 509 -18.56 1.80 -2.83
N TYR A 510 -19.52 0.97 -3.22
CA TYR A 510 -19.45 -0.46 -2.99
C TYR A 510 -18.28 -1.07 -3.76
N PRO A 511 -17.52 -2.03 -3.17
CA PRO A 511 -16.56 -2.82 -3.93
C PRO A 511 -17.20 -3.49 -5.14
N SER A 512 -16.49 -3.53 -6.28
CA SER A 512 -17.06 -3.99 -7.54
C SER A 512 -17.26 -5.50 -7.57
N LEU A 513 -18.49 -5.97 -7.75
CA LEU A 513 -18.81 -7.39 -7.92
C LEU A 513 -18.43 -7.96 -9.30
N SER A 514 -17.89 -7.14 -10.20
CA SER A 514 -17.25 -7.63 -11.42
C SER A 514 -15.85 -8.22 -11.15
N ASP A 515 -15.25 -7.94 -10.00
CA ASP A 515 -14.04 -8.59 -9.53
C ASP A 515 -14.41 -9.93 -8.89
N PRO A 516 -13.96 -11.08 -9.43
CA PRO A 516 -14.26 -12.41 -8.89
C PRO A 516 -13.85 -12.55 -7.41
N PHE A 517 -12.71 -11.95 -7.00
CA PHE A 517 -12.27 -11.97 -5.62
C PHE A 517 -13.27 -11.28 -4.68
N ILE A 518 -13.76 -10.10 -5.06
CA ILE A 518 -14.77 -9.37 -4.28
C ILE A 518 -16.08 -10.14 -4.21
N LYS A 519 -16.47 -10.78 -5.32
CA LYS A 519 -17.69 -11.60 -5.37
C LYS A 519 -17.60 -12.80 -4.43
N GLU A 520 -16.53 -13.59 -4.52
CA GLU A 520 -16.32 -14.75 -3.64
C GLU A 520 -16.17 -14.32 -2.16
N LYS A 521 -15.51 -13.17 -1.89
CA LYS A 521 -15.44 -12.60 -0.54
C LYS A 521 -16.80 -12.21 0.02
N LEU A 522 -17.67 -11.66 -0.81
CA LEU A 522 -19.04 -11.33 -0.39
C LEU A 522 -19.84 -12.61 -0.07
N GLU A 523 -19.68 -13.67 -0.86
CA GLU A 523 -20.31 -14.97 -0.62
C GLU A 523 -19.83 -15.61 0.70
N GLU A 524 -18.54 -15.42 1.06
CA GLU A 524 -18.02 -15.85 2.36
C GLU A 524 -18.50 -14.96 3.51
N SER A 525 -18.52 -13.64 3.34
CA SER A 525 -18.76 -12.70 4.43
C SER A 525 -19.38 -11.38 3.97
N GLN A 526 -20.68 -11.25 4.17
CA GLN A 526 -21.39 -9.97 4.01
C GLN A 526 -20.83 -8.89 4.94
N ASP A 527 -20.37 -9.25 6.14
CA ASP A 527 -19.79 -8.34 7.13
C ASP A 527 -18.48 -7.74 6.62
N TRP A 528 -17.61 -8.54 5.99
CA TRP A 528 -16.39 -8.06 5.35
C TRP A 528 -16.69 -7.05 4.22
N TYR A 529 -17.67 -7.36 3.37
CA TYR A 529 -18.07 -6.47 2.26
C TYR A 529 -18.63 -5.14 2.78
N ASN A 530 -19.46 -5.20 3.82
CA ASN A 530 -20.00 -4.01 4.46
C ASN A 530 -18.90 -3.18 5.13
N TYR A 531 -17.97 -3.84 5.82
CA TYR A 531 -16.82 -3.17 6.43
C TYR A 531 -15.93 -2.47 5.38
N LYS A 532 -15.58 -3.13 4.27
CA LYS A 532 -14.83 -2.51 3.16
C LYS A 532 -15.57 -1.30 2.58
N THR A 533 -16.89 -1.39 2.42
CA THR A 533 -17.73 -0.26 1.97
C THR A 533 -17.64 0.91 2.96
N ALA A 534 -17.79 0.65 4.26
CA ALA A 534 -17.69 1.68 5.29
C ALA A 534 -16.31 2.36 5.28
N ILE A 535 -15.21 1.59 5.17
CA ILE A 535 -13.85 2.13 5.06
C ILE A 535 -13.71 3.03 3.83
N SER A 536 -14.20 2.62 2.66
CA SER A 536 -14.17 3.45 1.43
C SER A 536 -14.90 4.78 1.60
N ILE A 537 -16.06 4.77 2.28
CA ILE A 537 -16.82 5.99 2.59
C ILE A 537 -16.02 6.90 3.54
N LEU A 538 -15.47 6.34 4.61
CA LEU A 538 -14.67 7.10 5.59
C LEU A 538 -13.43 7.74 4.95
N GLN A 539 -12.77 7.02 4.05
CA GLN A 539 -11.63 7.54 3.29
C GLN A 539 -12.02 8.73 2.40
N GLY A 540 -13.13 8.60 1.67
CA GLY A 540 -13.63 9.68 0.81
C GLY A 540 -13.97 10.94 1.61
N ILE A 541 -14.68 10.79 2.72
CA ILE A 541 -15.05 11.94 3.57
C ILE A 541 -13.84 12.64 4.18
N GLY A 542 -12.78 11.91 4.49
CA GLY A 542 -11.54 12.47 5.02
C GLY A 542 -10.73 13.34 4.05
N ARG A 543 -11.21 13.62 2.82
CA ARG A 543 -10.44 14.37 1.81
C ARG A 543 -10.58 15.87 1.91
N SER A 544 -11.70 16.39 2.39
CA SER A 544 -12.06 17.81 2.28
C SER A 544 -11.86 18.62 3.57
N VAL A 545 -11.61 17.99 4.73
CA VAL A 545 -11.39 18.71 6.00
C VAL A 545 -10.11 18.22 6.65
N ARG A 546 -9.15 19.14 6.86
CA ARG A 546 -7.78 18.82 7.27
C ARG A 546 -7.29 19.54 8.54
N ASN A 547 -7.94 20.60 8.95
CA ASN A 547 -7.58 21.36 10.16
C ASN A 547 -8.82 21.89 10.88
N SER A 548 -8.66 22.49 12.06
CA SER A 548 -9.76 22.98 12.89
C SER A 548 -10.55 24.15 12.29
N GLU A 549 -9.92 24.90 11.41
CA GLU A 549 -10.54 26.07 10.74
C GLU A 549 -11.20 25.68 9.42
N ASP A 550 -10.92 24.49 8.91
CA ASP A 550 -11.42 23.99 7.63
C ASP A 550 -12.88 23.55 7.72
N TRP A 551 -13.60 23.70 6.61
CA TRP A 551 -15.00 23.31 6.50
C TRP A 551 -15.33 22.74 5.12
N ALA A 552 -16.23 21.76 5.08
CA ALA A 552 -16.76 21.22 3.84
C ALA A 552 -18.11 20.52 4.08
N LYS A 553 -19.03 20.62 3.12
CA LYS A 553 -20.31 19.88 3.15
C LYS A 553 -20.19 18.57 2.37
N THR A 554 -20.71 17.49 2.93
CA THR A 554 -20.76 16.18 2.24
C THR A 554 -22.20 15.83 1.90
N TYR A 555 -22.44 15.46 0.64
CA TYR A 555 -23.76 15.07 0.14
C TYR A 555 -23.72 13.62 -0.36
N PHE A 556 -24.59 12.77 0.19
CA PHE A 556 -24.88 11.45 -0.38
C PHE A 556 -26.18 11.54 -1.16
N LEU A 557 -26.12 11.39 -2.50
CA LEU A 557 -27.31 11.47 -3.35
C LEU A 557 -28.02 10.14 -3.50
N ASP A 558 -27.28 9.05 -3.36
CA ASP A 558 -27.77 7.68 -3.46
C ASP A 558 -28.47 7.25 -2.16
N ALA A 559 -29.79 7.03 -2.22
CA ALA A 559 -30.57 6.55 -1.09
C ALA A 559 -30.14 5.16 -0.57
N CYS A 560 -29.39 4.38 -1.35
CA CYS A 560 -28.77 3.14 -0.87
C CYS A 560 -27.85 3.40 0.33
N PHE A 561 -27.26 4.60 0.44
CA PHE A 561 -26.44 4.96 1.60
C PHE A 561 -27.27 5.08 2.88
N TYR A 562 -28.49 5.62 2.81
CA TYR A 562 -29.36 5.71 3.98
C TYR A 562 -29.66 4.34 4.57
N ASP A 563 -29.99 3.36 3.72
CA ASP A 563 -30.26 2.00 4.16
C ASP A 563 -29.01 1.30 4.70
N PHE A 564 -27.88 1.47 3.99
CA PHE A 564 -26.60 0.92 4.39
C PHE A 564 -26.16 1.46 5.77
N TYR A 565 -26.22 2.77 5.95
CA TYR A 565 -25.85 3.42 7.20
C TYR A 565 -26.73 2.95 8.38
N ASN A 566 -28.05 2.90 8.21
CA ASN A 566 -28.94 2.47 9.29
C ASN A 566 -28.70 1.01 9.73
N LYS A 567 -28.32 0.14 8.79
CA LYS A 567 -28.01 -1.27 9.07
C LYS A 567 -26.62 -1.50 9.67
N ASN A 568 -25.68 -0.61 9.41
CA ASN A 568 -24.25 -0.78 9.74
C ASN A 568 -23.68 0.42 10.52
N LYS A 569 -24.51 1.09 11.30
CA LYS A 569 -24.14 2.32 12.01
C LYS A 569 -22.92 2.14 12.92
N GLU A 570 -22.76 0.97 13.52
CA GLU A 570 -21.65 0.62 14.39
C GLU A 570 -20.30 0.54 13.66
N MET A 571 -20.29 0.38 12.34
CA MET A 571 -19.06 0.39 11.53
C MET A 571 -18.47 1.80 11.37
N PHE A 572 -19.28 2.84 11.68
CA PHE A 572 -18.86 4.23 11.55
C PHE A 572 -18.43 4.81 12.89
N PRO A 573 -17.28 5.53 12.94
CA PRO A 573 -16.82 6.15 14.18
C PRO A 573 -17.78 7.25 14.66
N LEU A 574 -17.68 7.59 15.95
CA LEU A 574 -18.56 8.58 16.59
C LEU A 574 -18.53 9.92 15.83
N TRP A 575 -17.36 10.39 15.44
CA TRP A 575 -17.20 11.65 14.70
C TRP A 575 -17.99 11.69 13.37
N PHE A 576 -18.16 10.55 12.71
CA PHE A 576 -18.98 10.44 11.50
C PHE A 576 -20.47 10.57 11.84
N ASN A 577 -20.89 9.81 12.86
CA ASN A 577 -22.30 9.78 13.29
C ASN A 577 -22.81 11.15 13.73
N GLU A 578 -21.97 11.95 14.39
CA GLU A 578 -22.28 13.30 14.89
C GLU A 578 -22.39 14.34 13.75
N ARG A 579 -21.78 14.08 12.60
CA ARG A 579 -21.84 14.97 11.43
C ARG A 579 -23.13 14.83 10.62
N ILE A 580 -23.88 13.75 10.81
CA ILE A 580 -25.09 13.49 10.04
C ILE A 580 -26.18 14.48 10.44
N LYS A 581 -26.62 15.27 9.46
CA LYS A 581 -27.83 16.12 9.61
C LYS A 581 -29.07 15.23 9.54
N LYS A 582 -29.90 15.31 10.58
CA LYS A 582 -31.17 14.58 10.65
C LYS A 582 -32.25 15.15 9.72
#